data_65abb61d757b7ff10893d820b7b975e8
#
_entry.id   65abb61d757b7ff10893d820b7b975e8
#
_cell.length_a   1.000
_cell.length_b   1.000
_cell.length_c   1.000
_cell.angle_alpha   90.00
_cell.angle_beta   90.00
_cell.angle_gamma   90.00
#
_symmetry.space_group_name_H-M   'P 1'
#
loop_
_entity.id
_entity.type
_entity.pdbx_description
1 polymer ?
#
loop_
_entity_poly.entity_id
_entity_poly.type
_entity_poly.pdbx_seq_one_letter_code
_entity_poly.pdbx_strand_id
1 'polypeptide(L)'
;AAQAAGCLALWRPRMPVNPRSDDAERWVALPGMPDLVRHWLVAGPRLRTVWPFQVTELSRHGRQWTLKTNEATHPDSFDDVVLAMPPEQAAVLLAPHRPDWARQAAATPMWPCWTLMALTDAVDWPFDAARPSALQPQHPLGWLARQDDKPGRPRHPRWQAWVAQATPAWSQAHLEAPTDEVRDALLQALFDALGTSTPAPA
;
A
#
# COMPACT_ATOMS: atom_id res chain seq x y z
N ALA A 1 2.33 18.41 12.73
CA ALA A 1 1.23 17.95 13.60
C ALA A 1 1.40 16.47 13.97
N ALA A 2 1.31 15.51 13.05
CA ALA A 2 1.35 14.06 13.33
C ALA A 2 2.68 13.58 13.96
N GLN A 3 3.82 14.13 13.53
CA GLN A 3 5.12 13.84 14.13
C GLN A 3 5.20 14.37 15.57
N ALA A 4 4.73 15.59 15.79
CA ALA A 4 4.70 16.18 17.13
C ALA A 4 3.76 15.42 18.08
N ALA A 5 2.73 14.77 17.55
CA ALA A 5 1.82 13.91 18.32
C ALA A 5 2.38 12.49 18.56
N GLY A 6 3.59 12.19 18.09
CA GLY A 6 4.22 10.88 18.29
C GLY A 6 3.61 9.74 17.47
N CYS A 7 2.73 10.03 16.51
CA CYS A 7 2.10 9.00 15.67
C CYS A 7 2.83 8.74 14.34
N LEU A 8 3.97 9.42 14.10
CA LEU A 8 4.87 9.20 12.98
C LEU A 8 6.32 9.13 13.48
N ALA A 9 7.07 8.19 12.95
CA ALA A 9 8.51 8.08 13.17
C ALA A 9 9.28 7.99 11.85
N LEU A 10 10.46 8.58 11.82
CA LEU A 10 11.39 8.45 10.71
C LEU A 10 12.00 7.05 10.74
N TRP A 11 11.91 6.35 9.63
CA TRP A 11 12.55 5.05 9.43
C TRP A 11 13.70 5.17 8.44
N ARG A 12 14.90 4.84 8.88
CA ARG A 12 16.12 4.80 8.07
C ARG A 12 16.62 3.37 8.00
N PRO A 13 16.11 2.56 7.05
CA PRO A 13 16.50 1.17 6.94
C PRO A 13 17.98 1.05 6.52
N ARG A 14 18.69 0.10 7.10
CA ARG A 14 19.96 -0.37 6.55
C ARG A 14 19.64 -1.13 5.26
N MET A 15 20.22 -0.70 4.17
CA MET A 15 20.03 -1.30 2.85
C MET A 15 21.34 -1.72 2.24
N PRO A 16 21.36 -2.75 1.37
CA PRO A 16 22.52 -3.04 0.54
C PRO A 16 22.92 -1.78 -0.24
N VAL A 17 24.23 -1.59 -0.39
CA VAL A 17 24.76 -0.48 -1.19
C VAL A 17 24.26 -0.58 -2.62
N ASN A 18 23.55 0.43 -3.06
CA ASN A 18 23.04 0.52 -4.42
C ASN A 18 23.42 1.90 -4.99
N PRO A 19 24.09 1.98 -6.16
CA PRO A 19 24.43 3.26 -6.80
C PRO A 19 23.21 4.15 -7.10
N ARG A 20 22.02 3.57 -7.10
CA ARG A 20 20.73 4.28 -7.27
C ARG A 20 19.97 4.39 -5.94
N SER A 21 20.65 4.34 -4.80
CA SER A 21 19.99 4.54 -3.51
C SER A 21 19.34 5.93 -3.49
N ASP A 22 18.05 5.97 -3.19
CA ASP A 22 17.44 7.22 -2.80
C ASP A 22 17.67 7.43 -1.30
N ASP A 23 18.17 8.59 -0.92
CA ASP A 23 18.27 9.04 0.47
C ASP A 23 16.92 9.57 0.98
N ALA A 24 15.82 9.19 0.33
CA ALA A 24 14.50 9.67 0.66
C ALA A 24 14.13 9.28 2.10
N GLU A 25 13.70 10.25 2.87
CA GLU A 25 13.15 10.02 4.19
C GLU A 25 11.89 9.15 4.11
N ARG A 26 11.87 8.09 4.89
CA ARG A 26 10.71 7.20 5.01
C ARG A 26 10.06 7.38 6.37
N TRP A 27 8.80 7.74 6.35
CA TRP A 27 8.01 7.92 7.55
C TRP A 27 7.05 6.75 7.74
N VAL A 28 6.97 6.23 8.95
CA VAL A 28 6.04 5.15 9.31
C VAL A 28 5.13 5.60 10.44
N ALA A 29 3.88 5.20 10.36
CA ALA A 29 2.95 5.47 11.45
C ALA A 29 3.13 4.49 12.60
N LEU A 30 2.88 4.97 13.81
CA LEU A 30 3.02 4.27 15.08
C LEU A 30 1.65 4.02 15.72
N PRO A 31 1.43 2.84 16.29
CA PRO A 31 2.18 1.59 16.16
C PRO A 31 2.01 0.95 14.78
N GLY A 32 1.06 1.33 13.97
CA GLY A 32 0.75 0.79 12.65
C GLY A 32 0.34 1.85 11.63
N MET A 33 0.43 1.55 10.33
CA MET A 33 0.04 2.52 9.29
C MET A 33 -1.43 2.99 9.43
N PRO A 34 -2.42 2.13 9.78
CA PRO A 34 -3.79 2.58 10.01
C PRO A 34 -3.94 3.55 11.19
N ASP A 35 -3.01 3.56 12.14
CA ASP A 35 -3.12 4.38 13.34
C ASP A 35 -2.94 5.88 13.06
N LEU A 36 -2.27 6.24 11.96
CA LEU A 36 -2.23 7.62 11.49
C LEU A 36 -3.63 8.12 11.14
N VAL A 37 -4.41 7.31 10.41
CA VAL A 37 -5.79 7.66 10.06
C VAL A 37 -6.66 7.70 11.30
N ARG A 38 -6.55 6.72 12.19
CA ARG A 38 -7.26 6.71 13.49
C ARG A 38 -6.95 7.96 14.30
N HIS A 39 -5.68 8.37 14.36
CA HIS A 39 -5.28 9.60 15.04
C HIS A 39 -5.97 10.84 14.44
N TRP A 40 -6.01 10.97 13.13
CA TRP A 40 -6.70 12.09 12.47
C TRP A 40 -8.20 12.10 12.73
N LEU A 41 -8.84 10.93 12.72
CA LEU A 41 -10.27 10.81 13.00
C LEU A 41 -10.60 11.25 14.44
N VAL A 42 -9.77 10.90 15.42
CA VAL A 42 -9.93 11.35 16.81
C VAL A 42 -9.63 12.83 16.99
N ALA A 43 -8.59 13.34 16.32
CA ALA A 43 -8.18 14.75 16.40
C ALA A 43 -9.13 15.69 15.63
N GLY A 44 -9.97 15.18 14.76
CA GLY A 44 -10.90 15.95 13.94
C GLY A 44 -12.34 15.89 14.45
N PRO A 45 -12.76 16.72 15.43
CA PRO A 45 -14.09 16.61 16.08
C PRO A 45 -15.26 16.85 15.12
N ARG A 46 -15.00 17.35 13.93
CA ARG A 46 -16.02 17.57 12.87
C ARG A 46 -16.03 16.46 11.81
N LEU A 47 -15.14 15.45 11.93
CA LEU A 47 -15.11 14.33 11.00
C LEU A 47 -16.18 13.31 11.38
N ARG A 48 -16.97 12.90 10.39
CA ARG A 48 -17.88 11.77 10.47
C ARG A 48 -17.44 10.70 9.51
N THR A 49 -17.42 9.46 9.96
CA THR A 49 -17.10 8.29 9.14
C THR A 49 -18.34 7.44 8.95
N VAL A 50 -18.55 6.96 7.75
CA VAL A 50 -19.65 6.04 7.41
C VAL A 50 -19.02 4.76 6.81
N TRP A 51 -19.30 3.63 7.43
CA TRP A 51 -18.78 2.32 7.06
C TRP A 51 -19.89 1.25 7.15
N PRO A 52 -19.95 0.32 6.22
CA PRO A 52 -19.41 0.37 4.85
C PRO A 52 -20.27 1.32 4.00
N PHE A 53 -19.66 2.08 3.09
CA PHE A 53 -20.39 2.94 2.19
C PHE A 53 -19.63 3.08 0.86
N GLN A 54 -19.96 2.26 -0.12
CA GLN A 54 -19.35 2.30 -1.45
C GLN A 54 -20.13 3.26 -2.34
N VAL A 55 -19.56 4.43 -2.61
CA VAL A 55 -20.17 5.41 -3.52
C VAL A 55 -20.06 4.89 -4.96
N THR A 56 -21.20 4.77 -5.63
CA THR A 56 -21.32 4.33 -7.03
C THR A 56 -21.80 5.41 -7.97
N GLU A 57 -22.41 6.47 -7.43
CA GLU A 57 -22.91 7.59 -8.22
C GLU A 57 -22.78 8.90 -7.43
N LEU A 58 -22.42 9.97 -8.14
CA LEU A 58 -22.51 11.34 -7.68
C LEU A 58 -23.64 12.03 -8.45
N SER A 59 -24.47 12.78 -7.76
CA SER A 59 -25.49 13.63 -8.38
C SER A 59 -25.32 15.06 -7.89
N ARG A 60 -25.52 16.04 -8.76
CA ARG A 60 -25.40 17.45 -8.42
C ARG A 60 -26.75 18.14 -8.56
N HIS A 61 -27.19 18.82 -7.50
CA HIS A 61 -28.42 19.62 -7.44
C HIS A 61 -28.06 21.05 -7.07
N GLY A 62 -28.05 21.95 -8.06
CA GLY A 62 -27.58 23.31 -7.87
C GLY A 62 -26.08 23.35 -7.49
N ARG A 63 -25.82 23.76 -6.25
CA ARG A 63 -24.43 23.84 -5.72
C ARG A 63 -24.05 22.65 -4.84
N GLN A 64 -25.00 21.75 -4.54
CA GLN A 64 -24.77 20.64 -3.63
C GLN A 64 -24.64 19.30 -4.35
N TRP A 65 -23.89 18.41 -3.75
CA TRP A 65 -23.67 17.04 -4.18
C TRP A 65 -24.44 16.07 -3.29
N THR A 66 -24.97 15.03 -3.89
CA THR A 66 -25.49 13.85 -3.20
C THR A 66 -24.72 12.62 -3.61
N LEU A 67 -24.53 11.70 -2.66
CA LEU A 67 -23.80 10.45 -2.84
C LEU A 67 -24.78 9.30 -2.85
N LYS A 68 -24.62 8.36 -3.79
CA LYS A 68 -25.43 7.15 -3.85
C LYS A 68 -24.55 5.90 -3.80
N THR A 69 -25.11 4.86 -3.23
CA THR A 69 -24.65 3.48 -3.35
C THR A 69 -25.61 2.70 -4.26
N ASN A 70 -25.36 1.42 -4.50
CA ASN A 70 -26.31 0.57 -5.21
C ASN A 70 -27.64 0.39 -4.45
N GLU A 71 -27.66 0.59 -3.14
CA GLU A 71 -28.80 0.30 -2.27
C GLU A 71 -29.51 1.56 -1.75
N ALA A 72 -28.79 2.66 -1.58
CA ALA A 72 -29.30 3.84 -0.91
C ALA A 72 -28.63 5.14 -1.37
N THR A 73 -29.35 6.26 -1.15
CA THR A 73 -28.77 7.61 -1.24
C THR A 73 -28.36 8.05 0.16
N HIS A 74 -27.19 8.67 0.29
CA HIS A 74 -26.77 9.29 1.55
C HIS A 74 -27.75 10.40 1.93
N PRO A 75 -28.20 10.47 3.19
CA PRO A 75 -29.22 11.44 3.59
C PRO A 75 -28.74 12.90 3.55
N ASP A 76 -27.45 13.12 3.73
CA ASP A 76 -26.87 14.47 3.72
C ASP A 76 -26.44 14.86 2.30
N SER A 77 -26.41 16.17 2.03
CA SER A 77 -25.80 16.77 0.85
C SER A 77 -24.49 17.47 1.22
N PHE A 78 -23.62 17.67 0.23
CA PHE A 78 -22.27 18.17 0.43
C PHE A 78 -21.97 19.33 -0.52
N ASP A 79 -21.23 20.32 -0.07
CA ASP A 79 -20.80 21.44 -0.90
C ASP A 79 -19.67 21.03 -1.84
N ASP A 80 -18.73 20.18 -1.36
CA ASP A 80 -17.59 19.69 -2.09
C ASP A 80 -17.42 18.17 -1.90
N VAL A 81 -16.88 17.50 -2.91
CA VAL A 81 -16.51 16.08 -2.88
C VAL A 81 -15.08 15.91 -3.29
N VAL A 82 -14.29 15.19 -2.47
CA VAL A 82 -12.91 14.80 -2.77
C VAL A 82 -12.87 13.31 -3.06
N LEU A 83 -12.40 12.95 -4.25
CA LEU A 83 -12.24 11.56 -4.68
C LEU A 83 -10.81 11.08 -4.35
N ALA A 84 -10.64 10.41 -3.21
CA ALA A 84 -9.37 9.83 -2.77
C ALA A 84 -9.35 8.32 -3.04
N MET A 85 -9.38 7.94 -4.32
CA MET A 85 -9.46 6.56 -4.81
C MET A 85 -8.59 6.39 -6.08
N PRO A 86 -8.33 5.15 -6.55
CA PRO A 86 -7.62 4.92 -7.80
C PRO A 86 -8.25 5.68 -8.98
N PRO A 87 -7.43 6.22 -9.91
CA PRO A 87 -7.91 7.11 -10.95
C PRO A 87 -8.94 6.48 -11.88
N GLU A 88 -8.85 5.19 -12.16
CA GLU A 88 -9.84 4.46 -12.98
C GLU A 88 -11.23 4.46 -12.32
N GLN A 89 -11.29 4.27 -11.01
CA GLN A 89 -12.53 4.33 -10.23
C GLN A 89 -13.07 5.77 -10.18
N ALA A 90 -12.17 6.75 -9.97
CA ALA A 90 -12.56 8.16 -9.97
C ALA A 90 -13.09 8.60 -11.34
N ALA A 91 -12.55 8.09 -12.45
CA ALA A 91 -12.98 8.40 -13.80
C ALA A 91 -14.46 8.11 -14.03
N VAL A 92 -14.95 6.97 -13.50
CA VAL A 92 -16.37 6.57 -13.61
C VAL A 92 -17.26 7.60 -12.93
N LEU A 93 -16.91 8.02 -11.72
CA LEU A 93 -17.69 9.00 -10.96
C LEU A 93 -17.61 10.43 -11.54
N LEU A 94 -16.48 10.76 -12.17
CA LEU A 94 -16.26 12.07 -12.79
C LEU A 94 -16.95 12.23 -14.15
N ALA A 95 -17.11 11.15 -14.90
CA ALA A 95 -17.57 11.19 -16.29
C ALA A 95 -18.83 12.03 -16.54
N PRO A 96 -19.89 11.95 -15.72
CA PRO A 96 -21.10 12.75 -15.90
C PRO A 96 -20.92 14.24 -15.60
N HIS A 97 -19.91 14.63 -14.83
CA HIS A 97 -19.77 15.97 -14.26
C HIS A 97 -18.56 16.73 -14.83
N ARG A 98 -17.44 16.02 -15.02
CA ARG A 98 -16.17 16.56 -15.51
C ARG A 98 -15.52 15.57 -16.47
N PRO A 99 -16.03 15.46 -17.70
CA PRO A 99 -15.51 14.52 -18.69
C PRO A 99 -14.06 14.78 -19.08
N ASP A 100 -13.57 16.00 -18.93
CA ASP A 100 -12.16 16.39 -19.09
C ASP A 100 -11.28 15.71 -18.02
N TRP A 101 -11.67 15.79 -16.75
CA TRP A 101 -10.96 15.14 -15.64
C TRP A 101 -11.11 13.63 -15.68
N ALA A 102 -12.29 13.13 -16.07
CA ALA A 102 -12.51 11.70 -16.23
C ALA A 102 -11.54 11.09 -17.26
N ARG A 103 -11.35 11.74 -18.43
CA ARG A 103 -10.37 11.31 -19.44
C ARG A 103 -8.95 11.34 -18.91
N GLN A 104 -8.57 12.38 -18.16
CA GLN A 104 -7.25 12.48 -17.54
C GLN A 104 -7.02 11.39 -16.51
N ALA A 105 -8.00 11.13 -15.65
CA ALA A 105 -7.94 10.06 -14.67
C ALA A 105 -7.83 8.67 -15.34
N ALA A 106 -8.67 8.39 -16.34
CA ALA A 106 -8.65 7.13 -17.08
C ALA A 106 -7.33 6.91 -17.85
N ALA A 107 -6.66 7.98 -18.26
CA ALA A 107 -5.35 7.91 -18.92
C ALA A 107 -4.17 7.75 -17.94
N THR A 108 -4.42 7.81 -16.64
CA THR A 108 -3.37 7.66 -15.61
C THR A 108 -3.16 6.18 -15.32
N PRO A 109 -2.02 5.58 -15.71
CA PRO A 109 -1.81 4.15 -15.53
C PRO A 109 -1.61 3.80 -14.05
N MET A 110 -2.26 2.75 -13.60
CA MET A 110 -2.00 2.08 -12.33
C MET A 110 -1.33 0.74 -12.61
N TRP A 111 -0.16 0.56 -12.03
CA TRP A 111 0.58 -0.68 -12.20
C TRP A 111 0.20 -1.68 -11.10
N PRO A 112 -0.04 -2.96 -11.43
CA PRO A 112 -0.28 -3.98 -10.44
C PRO A 112 0.97 -4.20 -9.59
N CYS A 113 0.76 -4.60 -8.34
CA CYS A 113 1.83 -4.93 -7.42
C CYS A 113 1.42 -6.12 -6.54
N TRP A 114 1.83 -7.31 -6.94
CA TRP A 114 1.73 -8.46 -6.08
C TRP A 114 2.56 -8.24 -4.83
N THR A 115 1.97 -8.48 -3.67
CA THR A 115 2.61 -8.28 -2.37
C THR A 115 2.49 -9.53 -1.53
N LEU A 116 3.63 -10.12 -1.19
CA LEU A 116 3.72 -11.22 -0.23
C LEU A 116 3.92 -10.65 1.17
N MET A 117 3.10 -11.10 2.11
CA MET A 117 3.32 -10.95 3.54
C MET A 117 3.66 -12.32 4.12
N ALA A 118 4.85 -12.45 4.70
CA ALA A 118 5.34 -13.72 5.21
C ALA A 118 5.86 -13.60 6.64
N LEU A 119 5.68 -14.69 7.39
CA LEU A 119 6.38 -14.93 8.64
C LEU A 119 7.40 -16.05 8.39
N THR A 120 8.64 -15.81 8.74
CA THR A 120 9.70 -16.80 8.66
C THR A 120 10.31 -17.03 10.02
N ASP A 121 11.04 -18.13 10.21
CA ASP A 121 11.97 -18.20 11.32
C ASP A 121 12.98 -17.07 11.25
N ALA A 122 13.56 -16.72 12.39
CA ALA A 122 14.53 -15.64 12.45
C ALA A 122 15.75 -15.97 11.58
N VAL A 123 16.02 -15.08 10.62
CA VAL A 123 17.17 -15.16 9.70
C VAL A 123 18.16 -14.07 10.05
N ASP A 124 19.45 -14.44 10.11
CA ASP A 124 20.52 -13.45 10.25
C ASP A 124 20.75 -12.73 8.91
N TRP A 125 20.06 -11.61 8.76
CA TRP A 125 20.17 -10.76 7.59
C TRP A 125 20.56 -9.35 8.01
N PRO A 126 21.67 -8.80 7.47
CA PRO A 126 22.26 -7.55 7.98
C PRO A 126 21.51 -6.29 7.62
N PHE A 127 20.45 -6.40 6.78
CA PHE A 127 19.69 -5.27 6.29
C PHE A 127 18.28 -5.23 6.88
N ASP A 128 17.65 -4.06 6.86
CA ASP A 128 16.27 -3.85 7.29
C ASP A 128 15.33 -3.86 6.08
N ALA A 129 15.87 -3.48 4.91
CA ALA A 129 15.16 -3.50 3.63
C ALA A 129 16.13 -3.64 2.45
N ALA A 130 15.61 -4.01 1.28
CA ALA A 130 16.37 -4.09 0.04
C ALA A 130 15.50 -3.77 -1.18
N ARG A 131 16.15 -3.50 -2.31
CA ARG A 131 15.56 -3.44 -3.66
C ARG A 131 16.25 -4.52 -4.53
N PRO A 132 15.84 -5.79 -4.45
CA PRO A 132 16.54 -6.89 -5.12
C PRO A 132 16.68 -6.68 -6.63
N SER A 133 15.61 -6.22 -7.31
CA SER A 133 15.65 -5.93 -8.77
C SER A 133 16.59 -4.78 -9.15
N ALA A 134 16.98 -3.91 -8.22
CA ALA A 134 17.97 -2.87 -8.49
C ALA A 134 19.40 -3.40 -8.47
N LEU A 135 19.64 -4.51 -7.77
CA LEU A 135 20.93 -5.23 -7.73
C LEU A 135 20.98 -6.32 -8.81
N GLN A 136 19.86 -6.98 -9.04
CA GLN A 136 19.67 -8.04 -10.03
C GLN A 136 18.42 -7.72 -10.87
N PRO A 137 18.56 -7.13 -12.07
CA PRO A 137 17.42 -6.62 -12.87
C PRO A 137 16.31 -7.65 -13.16
N GLN A 138 16.64 -8.94 -13.19
CA GLN A 138 15.68 -10.02 -13.44
C GLN A 138 14.98 -10.50 -12.16
N HIS A 139 15.36 -10.01 -10.99
CA HIS A 139 14.77 -10.43 -9.73
C HIS A 139 13.30 -10.00 -9.65
N PRO A 140 12.37 -10.90 -9.27
CA PRO A 140 10.95 -10.59 -9.18
C PRO A 140 10.61 -9.45 -8.24
N LEU A 141 11.35 -9.32 -7.11
CA LEU A 141 11.06 -8.34 -6.08
C LEU A 141 11.67 -6.96 -6.39
N GLY A 142 10.80 -5.95 -6.40
CA GLY A 142 11.19 -4.53 -6.45
C GLY A 142 11.48 -3.93 -5.08
N TRP A 143 10.86 -4.48 -4.04
CA TRP A 143 11.03 -4.06 -2.66
C TRP A 143 10.90 -5.23 -1.68
N LEU A 144 11.75 -5.23 -0.66
CA LEU A 144 11.72 -6.17 0.45
C LEU A 144 11.96 -5.39 1.74
N ALA A 145 11.16 -5.65 2.79
CA ALA A 145 11.33 -5.01 4.08
C ALA A 145 10.95 -5.93 5.23
N ARG A 146 11.82 -5.97 6.26
CA ARG A 146 11.51 -6.58 7.54
C ARG A 146 10.65 -5.62 8.35
N GLN A 147 9.47 -6.06 8.73
CA GLN A 147 8.51 -5.20 9.40
C GLN A 147 8.89 -4.91 10.86
N ASP A 148 9.54 -5.86 11.50
CA ASP A 148 9.96 -5.79 12.90
C ASP A 148 11.05 -4.75 13.15
N ASP A 149 11.74 -4.29 12.11
CA ASP A 149 12.77 -3.25 12.20
C ASP A 149 12.23 -1.84 12.01
N LYS A 150 10.95 -1.73 11.67
CA LYS A 150 10.30 -0.41 11.63
C LYS A 150 10.07 0.12 13.06
N PRO A 151 10.25 1.42 13.29
CA PRO A 151 9.98 2.02 14.58
C PRO A 151 8.61 1.66 15.13
N GLY A 152 8.55 1.33 16.42
CA GLY A 152 7.31 1.01 17.13
C GLY A 152 6.63 -0.31 16.77
N ARG A 153 7.29 -1.16 15.99
CA ARG A 153 6.78 -2.50 15.70
C ARG A 153 7.24 -3.49 16.77
N PRO A 154 6.35 -4.44 17.18
CA PRO A 154 6.75 -5.52 18.07
C PRO A 154 7.74 -6.44 17.37
N ARG A 155 8.73 -6.91 18.11
CA ARG A 155 9.67 -7.94 17.65
C ARG A 155 9.31 -9.27 18.32
N HIS A 156 9.35 -10.34 17.53
CA HIS A 156 9.19 -11.68 18.07
C HIS A 156 10.53 -12.41 18.11
N PRO A 157 10.86 -13.18 19.18
CA PRO A 157 12.17 -13.80 19.31
C PRO A 157 12.42 -14.95 18.33
N ARG A 158 11.37 -15.54 17.76
CA ARG A 158 11.46 -16.75 16.92
C ARG A 158 11.13 -16.51 15.45
N TRP A 159 10.37 -15.48 15.13
CA TRP A 159 9.99 -15.19 13.75
C TRP A 159 10.19 -13.74 13.37
N GLN A 160 10.30 -13.53 12.08
CA GLN A 160 10.41 -12.22 11.45
C GLN A 160 9.28 -12.03 10.44
N ALA A 161 8.71 -10.85 10.46
CA ALA A 161 7.65 -10.47 9.53
C ALA A 161 8.22 -9.71 8.33
N TRP A 162 7.88 -10.17 7.13
CA TRP A 162 8.36 -9.63 5.87
C TRP A 162 7.22 -9.10 5.01
N VAL A 163 7.48 -8.00 4.30
CA VAL A 163 6.70 -7.57 3.15
C VAL A 163 7.60 -7.54 1.95
N ALA A 164 7.26 -8.33 0.93
CA ALA A 164 7.95 -8.42 -0.33
C ALA A 164 7.00 -7.99 -1.46
N GLN A 165 7.38 -6.94 -2.19
CA GLN A 165 6.59 -6.40 -3.30
C GLN A 165 7.27 -6.74 -4.62
N ALA A 166 6.53 -7.36 -5.51
CA ALA A 166 7.00 -7.67 -6.84
C ALA A 166 7.18 -6.38 -7.69
N THR A 167 8.02 -6.48 -8.70
CA THR A 167 8.14 -5.41 -9.70
C THR A 167 6.82 -5.27 -10.49
N PRO A 168 6.51 -4.08 -11.01
CA PRO A 168 5.33 -3.90 -11.88
C PRO A 168 5.31 -4.84 -13.08
N ALA A 169 6.46 -5.05 -13.72
CA ALA A 169 6.56 -5.94 -14.88
C ALA A 169 6.27 -7.40 -14.52
N TRP A 170 6.82 -7.89 -13.40
CA TRP A 170 6.53 -9.23 -12.92
C TRP A 170 5.06 -9.39 -12.53
N SER A 171 4.52 -8.41 -11.82
CA SER A 171 3.12 -8.41 -11.39
C SER A 171 2.16 -8.43 -12.59
N GLN A 172 2.47 -7.66 -13.63
CA GLN A 172 1.67 -7.63 -14.85
C GLN A 172 1.70 -8.99 -15.58
N ALA A 173 2.87 -9.64 -15.64
CA ALA A 173 3.02 -10.94 -16.27
C ALA A 173 2.29 -12.08 -15.52
N HIS A 174 2.01 -11.89 -14.23
CA HIS A 174 1.36 -12.89 -13.36
C HIS A 174 -0.01 -12.41 -12.85
N LEU A 175 -0.65 -11.44 -13.53
CA LEU A 175 -1.87 -10.82 -13.05
C LEU A 175 -3.01 -11.83 -12.86
N GLU A 176 -3.15 -12.76 -13.81
CA GLU A 176 -4.18 -13.80 -13.84
C GLU A 176 -3.67 -15.17 -13.36
N ALA A 177 -2.44 -15.23 -12.84
CA ALA A 177 -1.88 -16.49 -12.34
C ALA A 177 -2.57 -16.92 -11.03
N PRO A 178 -2.68 -18.23 -10.77
CA PRO A 178 -3.22 -18.75 -9.51
C PRO A 178 -2.45 -18.17 -8.29
N THR A 179 -3.19 -17.80 -7.25
CA THR A 179 -2.61 -17.14 -6.07
C THR A 179 -1.55 -17.97 -5.36
N ASP A 180 -1.69 -19.30 -5.37
CA ASP A 180 -0.73 -20.24 -4.78
C ASP A 180 0.58 -20.28 -5.59
N GLU A 181 0.52 -20.28 -6.91
CA GLU A 181 1.72 -20.18 -7.76
C GLU A 181 2.45 -18.86 -7.54
N VAL A 182 1.72 -17.75 -7.48
CA VAL A 182 2.28 -16.42 -7.19
C VAL A 182 2.91 -16.40 -5.80
N ARG A 183 2.22 -16.94 -4.80
CA ARG A 183 2.75 -17.06 -3.42
C ARG A 183 4.07 -17.81 -3.40
N ASP A 184 4.11 -18.99 -4.02
CA ASP A 184 5.28 -19.87 -3.99
C ASP A 184 6.48 -19.24 -4.74
N ALA A 185 6.22 -18.60 -5.88
CA ALA A 185 7.25 -17.88 -6.62
C ALA A 185 7.82 -16.67 -5.84
N LEU A 186 6.96 -15.89 -5.17
CA LEU A 186 7.41 -14.76 -4.37
C LEU A 186 8.08 -15.20 -3.07
N LEU A 187 7.67 -16.34 -2.50
CA LEU A 187 8.32 -16.91 -1.34
C LEU A 187 9.74 -17.39 -1.69
N GLN A 188 9.90 -18.08 -2.82
CA GLN A 188 11.21 -18.44 -3.33
C GLN A 188 12.09 -17.20 -3.54
N ALA A 189 11.55 -16.17 -4.21
CA ALA A 189 12.27 -14.93 -4.44
C ALA A 189 12.67 -14.20 -3.15
N LEU A 190 11.85 -14.30 -2.09
CA LEU A 190 12.17 -13.79 -0.76
C LEU A 190 13.41 -14.51 -0.19
N PHE A 191 13.42 -15.84 -0.20
CA PHE A 191 14.55 -16.62 0.34
C PHE A 191 15.83 -16.43 -0.48
N ASP A 192 15.71 -16.32 -1.80
CA ASP A 192 16.84 -15.99 -2.68
C ASP A 192 17.45 -14.62 -2.31
N ALA A 193 16.60 -13.61 -2.06
CA ALA A 193 17.05 -12.28 -1.63
C ALA A 193 17.69 -12.28 -0.24
N LEU A 194 17.27 -13.18 0.64
CA LEU A 194 17.83 -13.36 1.97
C LEU A 194 19.12 -14.21 1.96
N GLY A 195 19.45 -14.88 0.84
CA GLY A 195 20.59 -15.78 0.74
C GLY A 195 20.41 -17.09 1.53
N THR A 196 19.17 -17.54 1.70
CA THR A 196 18.82 -18.75 2.44
C THR A 196 17.97 -19.69 1.59
N SER A 197 17.91 -20.96 1.98
CA SER A 197 17.07 -21.93 1.29
C SER A 197 15.60 -21.79 1.74
N THR A 198 14.67 -21.99 0.79
CA THR A 198 13.25 -22.11 1.10
C THR A 198 13.01 -23.30 2.03
N PRO A 199 12.29 -23.17 3.15
CA PRO A 199 11.89 -24.32 3.94
C PRO A 199 11.10 -25.31 3.06
N ALA A 200 11.32 -26.60 3.30
CA ALA A 200 10.49 -27.60 2.63
C ALA A 200 9.01 -27.36 2.94
N PRO A 201 8.10 -27.52 1.98
CA PRO A 201 6.66 -27.44 2.27
C PRO A 201 6.29 -28.49 3.33
N ALA A 202 5.56 -28.04 4.34
CA ALA A 202 5.07 -28.89 5.41
C ALA A 202 3.92 -29.80 4.93
#